data_bcd6aa03d9c6e3274acfe3885999b5b8
#
_entry.id   bcd6aa03d9c6e3274acfe3885999b5b8
#
_cell.length_a   1.000
_cell.length_b   1.000
_cell.length_c   1.000
_cell.angle_alpha   90.00
_cell.angle_beta   90.00
_cell.angle_gamma   90.00
#
_symmetry.space_group_name_H-M   'P 1'
#
loop_
_entity.id
_entity.type
_entity.pdbx_description
1 polymer ?
#
loop_
_entity_poly.entity_id
_entity_poly.type
_entity_poly.pdbx_seq_one_letter_code
_entity_poly.pdbx_strand_id
1 'polypeptide(L)'
;NVTNSIVWGNKRGDGSVSNYSVGSNVVVSYSAVQGGCAGTGNISLSALNTGDGLHPKFTNPTTGAGAEYRDGDWTIQEGSAVINKGVNEITGITLPENDLAGNTRIQKEKVDIGAYETSYESEFEIVPDENNIIYVTMTGAGSKNGSSWGNATAHLNMALAEGGTMSTKPTIWVAAGTYIGDGISRDAFKMVEGVSVYGGFAGTDTILEQRNYEANVTILDGQN
;
A
#
# COMPACT_ATOMS: atom_id res chain seq x y z
N ASN A 1 2.50 9.73 18.08
CA ASN A 1 2.71 8.72 17.03
C ASN A 1 1.38 8.12 16.61
N VAL A 2 1.23 7.77 15.35
CA VAL A 2 0.11 7.02 14.78
C VAL A 2 0.72 5.75 14.16
N THR A 3 0.26 4.59 14.61
CA THR A 3 0.77 3.29 14.12
C THR A 3 -0.38 2.30 13.99
N ASN A 4 -0.29 1.37 13.05
CA ASN A 4 -1.31 0.35 12.78
C ASN A 4 -2.74 0.95 12.62
N SER A 5 -2.85 2.10 11.97
CA SER A 5 -4.11 2.85 11.91
C SER A 5 -4.57 3.05 10.47
N ILE A 6 -5.88 3.07 10.27
CA ILE A 6 -6.49 3.44 8.99
C ILE A 6 -7.03 4.87 9.10
N VAL A 7 -6.61 5.74 8.20
CA VAL A 7 -7.10 7.12 8.07
C VAL A 7 -7.74 7.25 6.68
N TRP A 8 -9.06 7.09 6.61
CA TRP A 8 -9.79 7.00 5.35
C TRP A 8 -11.19 7.60 5.45
N GLY A 9 -11.68 8.17 4.35
CA GLY A 9 -13.04 8.70 4.27
C GLY A 9 -13.26 10.03 4.98
N ASN A 10 -12.21 10.66 5.51
CA ASN A 10 -12.36 11.94 6.20
C ASN A 10 -12.68 13.06 5.20
N LYS A 11 -13.64 13.90 5.53
CA LYS A 11 -14.08 15.04 4.71
C LYS A 11 -13.99 16.35 5.48
N ARG A 12 -13.70 17.42 4.77
CA ARG A 12 -13.85 18.79 5.28
C ARG A 12 -15.32 19.18 5.30
N GLY A 13 -15.64 20.28 6.00
CA GLY A 13 -17.00 20.78 6.07
C GLY A 13 -17.62 21.18 4.72
N ASP A 14 -16.80 21.39 3.69
CA ASP A 14 -17.21 21.62 2.30
C ASP A 14 -17.46 20.33 1.50
N GLY A 15 -17.31 19.16 2.14
CA GLY A 15 -17.47 17.84 1.52
C GLY A 15 -16.26 17.34 0.74
N SER A 16 -15.20 18.14 0.59
CA SER A 16 -13.95 17.70 -0.04
C SER A 16 -13.25 16.68 0.84
N VAL A 17 -12.55 15.72 0.21
CA VAL A 17 -11.71 14.76 0.95
C VAL A 17 -10.63 15.53 1.69
N SER A 18 -10.56 15.34 2.99
CA SER A 18 -9.49 15.89 3.81
C SER A 18 -8.32 14.93 3.75
N ASN A 19 -7.35 15.25 2.91
CA ASN A 19 -6.06 14.61 3.05
C ASN A 19 -5.56 14.89 4.46
N TYR A 20 -5.14 13.83 5.14
CA TYR A 20 -4.65 13.94 6.49
C TYR A 20 -3.42 14.86 6.51
N SER A 21 -3.62 16.08 6.99
CA SER A 21 -2.53 17.01 7.25
C SER A 21 -1.93 16.67 8.60
N VAL A 22 -0.89 15.86 8.59
CA VAL A 22 -0.13 15.58 9.82
C VAL A 22 0.62 16.85 10.20
N GLY A 23 0.37 17.36 11.38
CA GLY A 23 1.20 18.43 11.95
C GLY A 23 2.67 17.99 12.00
N SER A 24 3.59 18.91 11.90
CA SER A 24 5.04 18.68 11.80
C SER A 24 5.65 17.79 12.90
N ASN A 25 4.92 17.50 13.97
CA ASN A 25 5.38 16.71 15.11
C ASN A 25 4.71 15.33 15.23
N VAL A 26 3.92 14.92 14.23
CA VAL A 26 3.27 13.59 14.25
C VAL A 26 4.05 12.63 13.36
N VAL A 27 4.48 11.52 13.94
CA VAL A 27 5.08 10.40 13.22
C VAL A 27 4.00 9.38 12.92
N VAL A 28 3.87 9.03 11.64
CA VAL A 28 2.95 7.98 11.17
C VAL A 28 3.77 6.83 10.61
N SER A 29 3.46 5.61 11.04
CA SER A 29 4.16 4.40 10.57
C SER A 29 3.20 3.22 10.52
N TYR A 30 3.45 2.28 9.62
CA TYR A 30 2.64 1.08 9.43
C TYR A 30 1.13 1.37 9.44
N SER A 31 0.74 2.45 8.76
CA SER A 31 -0.64 2.95 8.72
C SER A 31 -1.10 3.13 7.29
N ALA A 32 -2.39 2.94 7.07
CA ALA A 32 -3.01 3.07 5.77
C ALA A 32 -3.76 4.41 5.69
N VAL A 33 -3.28 5.32 4.86
CA VAL A 33 -3.77 6.70 4.81
C VAL A 33 -4.29 7.03 3.43
N GLN A 34 -5.50 7.53 3.34
CA GLN A 34 -6.08 8.00 2.08
C GLN A 34 -5.28 9.19 1.55
N GLY A 35 -4.76 9.05 0.32
CA GLY A 35 -3.89 10.04 -0.29
C GLY A 35 -2.45 10.00 0.21
N GLY A 36 -2.10 8.97 0.96
CA GLY A 36 -0.74 8.73 1.41
C GLY A 36 -0.27 9.60 2.58
N CYS A 37 0.75 9.11 3.25
CA CYS A 37 1.46 9.82 4.30
C CYS A 37 2.92 9.33 4.34
N ALA A 38 3.86 10.24 4.53
CA ALA A 38 5.26 9.87 4.71
C ALA A 38 5.45 9.06 6.00
N GLY A 39 6.27 8.00 5.96
CA GLY A 39 6.61 7.17 7.12
C GLY A 39 6.86 5.72 6.75
N THR A 40 7.55 5.00 7.62
CA THR A 40 7.91 3.60 7.41
C THR A 40 6.67 2.72 7.37
N GLY A 41 6.57 1.84 6.37
CA GLY A 41 5.49 0.85 6.25
C GLY A 41 4.10 1.46 6.02
N ASN A 42 3.98 2.74 5.68
CA ASN A 42 2.69 3.36 5.38
C ASN A 42 2.20 2.95 3.99
N ILE A 43 0.90 2.73 3.87
CA ILE A 43 0.19 2.43 2.63
C ILE A 43 -0.59 3.67 2.19
N SER A 44 -0.41 4.10 0.94
CA SER A 44 -1.26 5.11 0.32
C SER A 44 -2.54 4.45 -0.18
N LEU A 45 -3.66 4.75 0.45
CA LEU A 45 -4.97 4.28 0.02
C LEU A 45 -5.52 5.18 -1.08
N SER A 46 -6.14 4.57 -2.09
CA SER A 46 -6.80 5.32 -3.17
C SER A 46 -7.94 6.19 -2.64
N ALA A 47 -8.09 7.37 -3.23
CA ALA A 47 -9.22 8.26 -2.95
C ALA A 47 -10.51 7.78 -3.62
N LEU A 48 -10.38 7.03 -4.71
CA LEU A 48 -11.50 6.56 -5.52
C LEU A 48 -11.74 5.08 -5.23
N ASN A 49 -12.99 4.73 -5.01
CA ASN A 49 -13.44 3.36 -4.79
C ASN A 49 -13.53 2.59 -6.14
N THR A 50 -12.54 2.75 -7.01
CA THR A 50 -12.53 2.20 -8.37
C THR A 50 -11.40 1.20 -8.54
N GLY A 51 -11.79 0.00 -8.77
CA GLY A 51 -11.20 -1.17 -9.45
C GLY A 51 -9.80 -1.67 -9.08
N ASP A 52 -8.82 -0.83 -9.02
CA ASP A 52 -7.40 -1.18 -8.90
C ASP A 52 -6.64 -0.45 -7.78
N GLY A 53 -7.34 0.44 -7.08
CA GLY A 53 -6.76 1.19 -5.97
C GLY A 53 -6.65 0.38 -4.69
N LEU A 54 -5.60 0.65 -3.93
CA LEU A 54 -5.46 0.15 -2.57
C LEU A 54 -6.59 0.72 -1.72
N HIS A 55 -7.47 -0.14 -1.22
CA HIS A 55 -8.67 0.23 -0.49
C HIS A 55 -8.77 -0.57 0.81
N PRO A 56 -9.26 -0.01 1.92
CA PRO A 56 -9.44 -0.76 3.17
C PRO A 56 -10.55 -1.81 3.09
N LYS A 57 -11.43 -1.75 2.07
CA LYS A 57 -12.56 -2.67 1.85
C LYS A 57 -13.35 -2.96 3.12
N PHE A 58 -13.80 -1.90 3.78
CA PHE A 58 -14.71 -2.06 4.92
C PHE A 58 -16.02 -2.71 4.47
N THR A 59 -16.62 -3.54 5.33
CA THR A 59 -17.83 -4.32 5.03
C THR A 59 -19.04 -3.43 4.76
N ASN A 60 -19.31 -2.49 5.64
CA ASN A 60 -20.41 -1.53 5.48
C ASN A 60 -20.11 -0.23 6.28
N PRO A 61 -19.16 0.58 5.80
CA PRO A 61 -18.79 1.81 6.51
C PRO A 61 -19.95 2.83 6.43
N THR A 62 -20.17 3.58 7.50
CA THR A 62 -21.06 4.73 7.44
C THR A 62 -20.48 5.82 6.54
N THR A 63 -21.34 6.47 5.76
CA THR A 63 -20.97 7.50 4.80
C THR A 63 -21.82 8.74 5.00
N GLY A 64 -21.25 9.91 4.68
CA GLY A 64 -21.93 11.19 4.70
C GLY A 64 -21.53 12.06 5.89
N ALA A 65 -21.86 13.35 5.79
CA ALA A 65 -21.58 14.32 6.84
C ALA A 65 -22.43 14.02 8.09
N GLY A 66 -21.77 13.90 9.24
CA GLY A 66 -22.45 13.60 10.51
C GLY A 66 -22.85 12.15 10.72
N ALA A 67 -22.43 11.22 9.82
CA ALA A 67 -22.67 9.80 10.03
C ALA A 67 -21.92 9.30 11.30
N GLU A 68 -22.65 8.64 12.17
CA GLU A 68 -22.08 8.07 13.40
C GLU A 68 -21.25 6.82 13.05
N TYR A 69 -20.03 6.71 13.58
CA TYR A 69 -19.18 5.54 13.34
C TYR A 69 -19.80 4.24 13.89
N ARG A 70 -20.68 4.34 14.87
CA ARG A 70 -21.35 3.18 15.51
C ARG A 70 -22.31 2.44 14.60
N ASP A 71 -22.84 3.12 13.59
CA ASP A 71 -23.84 2.57 12.67
C ASP A 71 -23.19 1.80 11.51
N GLY A 72 -21.86 1.77 11.42
CA GLY A 72 -21.11 1.11 10.37
C GLY A 72 -20.52 -0.23 10.81
N ASP A 73 -20.33 -1.12 9.82
CA ASP A 73 -19.49 -2.31 9.94
C ASP A 73 -18.10 -2.00 9.35
N TRP A 74 -17.13 -1.84 10.23
CA TRP A 74 -15.76 -1.46 9.94
C TRP A 74 -14.81 -2.67 9.86
N THR A 75 -15.37 -3.88 9.87
CA THR A 75 -14.58 -5.07 9.55
C THR A 75 -14.10 -5.01 8.12
N ILE A 76 -12.94 -5.62 7.85
CA ILE A 76 -12.33 -5.61 6.53
C ILE A 76 -12.63 -6.91 5.78
N GLN A 77 -12.81 -6.80 4.47
CA GLN A 77 -13.13 -7.92 3.58
C GLN A 77 -11.87 -8.46 2.91
N GLU A 78 -11.99 -9.66 2.33
CA GLU A 78 -10.95 -10.26 1.50
C GLU A 78 -10.47 -9.30 0.38
N GLY A 79 -9.18 -9.32 0.10
CA GLY A 79 -8.53 -8.39 -0.82
C GLY A 79 -8.40 -6.96 -0.31
N SER A 80 -8.56 -6.73 1.00
CA SER A 80 -8.23 -5.44 1.61
C SER A 80 -6.72 -5.19 1.60
N ALA A 81 -6.32 -3.97 1.24
CA ALA A 81 -4.93 -3.56 1.21
C ALA A 81 -4.25 -3.51 2.60
N VAL A 82 -5.03 -3.62 3.67
CA VAL A 82 -4.53 -3.49 5.04
C VAL A 82 -4.28 -4.83 5.74
N ILE A 83 -4.63 -5.95 5.08
CA ILE A 83 -4.46 -7.30 5.61
C ILE A 83 -2.98 -7.64 5.77
N ASN A 84 -2.57 -8.07 6.97
CA ASN A 84 -1.20 -8.47 7.31
C ASN A 84 -0.14 -7.38 7.04
N LYS A 85 -0.49 -6.11 7.16
CA LYS A 85 0.39 -4.97 6.84
C LYS A 85 0.80 -4.14 8.05
N GLY A 86 0.30 -4.45 9.23
CA GLY A 86 0.70 -3.78 10.46
C GLY A 86 2.04 -4.28 10.99
N VAL A 87 2.45 -3.73 12.11
CA VAL A 87 3.66 -4.12 12.85
C VAL A 87 3.26 -4.72 14.19
N ASN A 88 3.86 -5.89 14.51
CA ASN A 88 3.54 -6.62 15.75
C ASN A 88 4.18 -5.99 16.99
N GLU A 89 5.32 -5.31 16.82
CA GLU A 89 6.07 -4.71 17.92
C GLU A 89 6.10 -3.19 17.81
N ILE A 90 5.54 -2.51 18.81
CA ILE A 90 5.54 -1.05 18.89
C ILE A 90 6.26 -0.67 20.19
N THR A 91 7.35 0.10 20.09
CA THR A 91 8.14 0.49 21.24
C THR A 91 7.30 1.14 22.32
N GLY A 92 7.29 0.54 23.50
CA GLY A 92 6.55 1.04 24.68
C GLY A 92 5.05 0.77 24.66
N ILE A 93 4.54 -0.04 23.71
CA ILE A 93 3.14 -0.42 23.62
C ILE A 93 3.04 -1.93 23.49
N THR A 94 2.25 -2.57 24.35
CA THR A 94 1.88 -3.97 24.19
C THR A 94 0.58 -4.03 23.41
N LEU A 95 0.55 -4.76 22.30
CA LEU A 95 -0.68 -5.02 21.57
C LEU A 95 -1.65 -5.82 22.44
N PRO A 96 -2.96 -5.55 22.37
CA PRO A 96 -3.96 -6.37 23.07
C PRO A 96 -3.94 -7.81 22.52
N GLU A 97 -4.36 -8.79 23.33
CA GLU A 97 -4.46 -10.19 22.91
C GLU A 97 -5.51 -10.40 21.82
N ASN A 98 -6.57 -9.58 21.86
CA ASN A 98 -7.69 -9.65 20.92
C ASN A 98 -7.90 -8.32 20.19
N ASP A 99 -8.49 -8.41 19.01
CA ASP A 99 -8.99 -7.29 18.24
C ASP A 99 -10.30 -6.73 18.81
N LEU A 100 -10.89 -5.74 18.17
CA LEU A 100 -12.14 -5.12 18.63
C LEU A 100 -13.35 -6.06 18.55
N ALA A 101 -13.31 -7.10 17.72
CA ALA A 101 -14.35 -8.13 17.60
C ALA A 101 -14.13 -9.32 18.54
N GLY A 102 -13.02 -9.38 19.26
CA GLY A 102 -12.66 -10.49 20.13
C GLY A 102 -11.86 -11.60 19.47
N ASN A 103 -11.43 -11.42 18.21
CA ASN A 103 -10.55 -12.37 17.54
C ASN A 103 -9.11 -12.20 18.03
N THR A 104 -8.29 -13.24 17.95
CA THR A 104 -6.86 -13.17 18.25
C THR A 104 -6.21 -12.04 17.42
N ARG A 105 -5.46 -11.15 18.09
CA ARG A 105 -4.86 -9.96 17.44
C ARG A 105 -3.84 -10.30 16.38
N ILE A 106 -3.12 -11.40 16.49
CA ILE A 106 -2.18 -11.87 15.47
C ILE A 106 -2.71 -13.21 14.96
N GLN A 107 -3.41 -13.22 13.84
CA GLN A 107 -3.98 -14.44 13.25
C GLN A 107 -3.02 -15.11 12.26
N LYS A 108 -2.15 -14.33 11.67
CA LYS A 108 -1.10 -14.77 10.73
C LYS A 108 0.26 -14.30 11.25
N GLU A 109 1.19 -13.98 10.37
CA GLU A 109 2.53 -13.51 10.77
C GLU A 109 2.53 -12.07 11.27
N LYS A 110 1.59 -11.25 10.80
CA LYS A 110 1.47 -9.82 11.12
C LYS A 110 0.02 -9.46 11.46
N VAL A 111 -0.12 -8.41 12.25
CA VAL A 111 -1.44 -7.81 12.49
C VAL A 111 -1.95 -7.11 11.24
N ASP A 112 -3.25 -7.06 11.09
CA ASP A 112 -3.90 -6.18 10.11
C ASP A 112 -3.75 -4.72 10.55
N ILE A 113 -3.65 -3.79 9.59
CA ILE A 113 -3.75 -2.37 9.94
C ILE A 113 -5.20 -2.06 10.28
N GLY A 114 -5.44 -1.54 11.48
CA GLY A 114 -6.78 -1.21 11.96
C GLY A 114 -7.14 -1.88 13.28
N ALA A 115 -8.43 -1.85 13.61
CA ALA A 115 -8.96 -2.35 14.87
C ALA A 115 -9.48 -3.80 14.78
N TYR A 116 -9.57 -4.36 13.60
CA TYR A 116 -10.11 -5.70 13.32
C TYR A 116 -9.08 -6.56 12.64
N GLU A 117 -9.09 -7.85 12.96
CA GLU A 117 -8.24 -8.89 12.37
C GLU A 117 -9.08 -9.82 11.49
N THR A 118 -8.45 -10.33 10.44
CA THR A 118 -9.05 -11.32 9.55
C THR A 118 -8.18 -12.56 9.42
N SER A 119 -8.80 -13.66 8.98
CA SER A 119 -8.08 -14.88 8.61
C SER A 119 -7.66 -14.89 7.13
N TYR A 120 -7.95 -13.85 6.39
CA TYR A 120 -7.60 -13.75 4.98
C TYR A 120 -6.09 -13.62 4.77
N GLU A 121 -5.62 -14.08 3.62
CA GLU A 121 -4.25 -13.81 3.17
C GLU A 121 -4.19 -12.43 2.51
N SER A 122 -3.03 -11.79 2.61
CA SER A 122 -2.81 -10.54 1.89
C SER A 122 -2.66 -10.81 0.39
N GLU A 123 -3.52 -10.21 -0.43
CA GLU A 123 -3.36 -10.22 -1.89
C GLU A 123 -2.25 -9.26 -2.37
N PHE A 124 -1.72 -8.46 -1.46
CA PHE A 124 -0.73 -7.42 -1.73
C PHE A 124 0.60 -7.70 -1.04
N GLU A 125 0.96 -8.96 -0.85
CA GLU A 125 2.29 -9.29 -0.35
C GLU A 125 3.32 -9.05 -1.47
N ILE A 126 4.32 -8.23 -1.20
CA ILE A 126 5.42 -7.98 -2.13
C ILE A 126 6.58 -8.91 -1.78
N VAL A 127 6.94 -9.77 -2.72
CA VAL A 127 8.01 -10.75 -2.58
C VAL A 127 9.03 -10.55 -3.71
N PRO A 128 10.26 -10.15 -3.41
CA PRO A 128 11.33 -10.13 -4.41
C PRO A 128 11.66 -11.56 -4.89
N ASP A 129 12.20 -11.67 -6.08
CA ASP A 129 12.78 -12.93 -6.57
C ASP A 129 14.10 -13.30 -5.85
N GLU A 130 14.73 -14.39 -6.25
CA GLU A 130 16.01 -14.85 -5.71
C GLU A 130 17.17 -13.86 -5.94
N ASN A 131 17.05 -12.97 -6.92
CA ASN A 131 18.01 -11.91 -7.22
C ASN A 131 17.66 -10.58 -6.54
N ASN A 132 16.68 -10.60 -5.63
CA ASN A 132 16.17 -9.44 -4.92
C ASN A 132 15.56 -8.38 -5.86
N ILE A 133 14.82 -8.84 -6.89
CA ILE A 133 14.12 -8.01 -7.87
C ILE A 133 12.61 -8.11 -7.63
N ILE A 134 11.93 -6.96 -7.65
CA ILE A 134 10.45 -6.85 -7.67
C ILE A 134 10.02 -6.43 -9.07
N TYR A 135 9.09 -7.17 -9.65
CA TYR A 135 8.57 -6.93 -11.00
C TYR A 135 7.24 -6.20 -10.96
N VAL A 136 7.13 -5.12 -11.75
CA VAL A 136 5.95 -4.26 -11.82
C VAL A 136 5.46 -4.14 -13.25
N THR A 137 4.17 -4.37 -13.47
CA THR A 137 3.48 -4.12 -14.76
C THR A 137 2.22 -3.28 -14.51
N MET A 138 1.65 -2.67 -15.54
CA MET A 138 0.46 -1.81 -15.39
C MET A 138 -0.74 -2.50 -14.74
N THR A 139 -0.96 -3.79 -15.02
CA THR A 139 -2.15 -4.53 -14.60
C THR A 139 -1.86 -5.61 -13.57
N GLY A 140 -0.59 -5.86 -13.28
CA GLY A 140 -0.17 -7.03 -12.53
C GLY A 140 -0.33 -8.33 -13.33
N ALA A 141 0.17 -9.43 -12.79
CA ALA A 141 0.04 -10.77 -13.37
C ALA A 141 0.04 -11.83 -12.26
N GLY A 142 -0.55 -12.96 -12.50
CA GLY A 142 -0.57 -14.11 -11.59
C GLY A 142 -0.95 -13.75 -10.16
N SER A 143 -0.09 -14.08 -9.19
CA SER A 143 -0.28 -13.78 -7.77
C SER A 143 -0.12 -12.30 -7.40
N LYS A 144 0.31 -11.45 -8.34
CA LYS A 144 0.52 -9.99 -8.16
C LYS A 144 1.49 -9.62 -7.02
N ASN A 145 2.34 -10.52 -6.61
CA ASN A 145 3.28 -10.31 -5.51
C ASN A 145 4.65 -9.75 -5.93
N GLY A 146 4.88 -9.57 -7.22
CA GLY A 146 6.13 -9.00 -7.74
C GLY A 146 7.30 -9.97 -7.88
N SER A 147 7.13 -11.28 -7.61
CA SER A 147 8.23 -12.25 -7.60
C SER A 147 8.76 -12.64 -9.00
N SER A 148 8.10 -12.25 -10.05
CA SER A 148 8.50 -12.48 -11.45
C SER A 148 7.62 -11.65 -12.39
N TRP A 149 7.95 -11.57 -13.68
CA TRP A 149 7.02 -10.99 -14.65
C TRP A 149 5.67 -11.71 -14.71
N GLY A 150 5.66 -13.03 -14.52
CA GLY A 150 4.43 -13.83 -14.46
C GLY A 150 3.60 -13.62 -13.18
N ASN A 151 4.18 -13.03 -12.15
CA ASN A 151 3.55 -12.67 -10.88
C ASN A 151 3.73 -11.18 -10.54
N ALA A 152 3.90 -10.33 -11.54
CA ALA A 152 4.19 -8.92 -11.36
C ALA A 152 3.08 -8.20 -10.58
N THR A 153 3.47 -7.29 -9.70
CA THR A 153 2.50 -6.39 -9.05
C THR A 153 2.08 -5.25 -9.98
N ALA A 154 0.85 -4.74 -9.80
CA ALA A 154 0.41 -3.50 -10.44
C ALA A 154 0.72 -2.24 -9.58
N HIS A 155 1.20 -2.43 -8.36
CA HIS A 155 1.25 -1.40 -7.33
C HIS A 155 2.69 -0.92 -7.07
N LEU A 156 3.20 -0.03 -7.95
CA LEU A 156 4.56 0.52 -7.81
C LEU A 156 4.78 1.22 -6.46
N ASN A 157 3.81 1.99 -5.97
CA ASN A 157 3.92 2.66 -4.67
C ASN A 157 4.01 1.67 -3.50
N MET A 158 3.33 0.54 -3.60
CA MET A 158 3.44 -0.53 -2.60
C MET A 158 4.80 -1.22 -2.69
N ALA A 159 5.27 -1.53 -3.90
CA ALA A 159 6.60 -2.12 -4.10
C ALA A 159 7.71 -1.22 -3.53
N LEU A 160 7.59 0.11 -3.69
CA LEU A 160 8.49 1.09 -3.08
C LEU A 160 8.41 1.07 -1.54
N ALA A 161 7.20 1.13 -0.99
CA ALA A 161 6.99 1.18 0.45
C ALA A 161 7.47 -0.11 1.15
N GLU A 162 7.06 -1.26 0.66
CA GLU A 162 7.44 -2.58 1.19
C GLU A 162 8.94 -2.85 1.00
N GLY A 163 9.48 -2.59 -0.21
CA GLY A 163 10.91 -2.69 -0.48
C GLY A 163 11.74 -1.84 0.46
N GLY A 164 11.21 -0.66 0.84
CA GLY A 164 11.82 0.23 1.83
C GLY A 164 11.88 -0.34 3.25
N THR A 165 11.05 -1.31 3.60
CA THR A 165 11.06 -1.97 4.92
C THR A 165 11.97 -3.21 4.98
N MET A 166 12.31 -3.78 3.83
CA MET A 166 13.12 -4.99 3.74
C MET A 166 14.55 -4.74 4.23
N SER A 167 15.15 -5.73 4.87
CA SER A 167 16.53 -5.66 5.39
C SER A 167 17.54 -5.50 4.26
N THR A 168 17.35 -6.22 3.14
CA THR A 168 18.08 -6.01 1.88
C THR A 168 17.16 -5.26 0.94
N LYS A 169 17.56 -4.05 0.54
CA LYS A 169 16.74 -3.23 -0.34
C LYS A 169 16.69 -3.81 -1.74
N PRO A 170 15.50 -4.05 -2.29
CA PRO A 170 15.35 -4.65 -3.61
C PRO A 170 15.61 -3.66 -4.74
N THR A 171 15.75 -4.21 -5.94
CA THR A 171 15.66 -3.48 -7.19
C THR A 171 14.26 -3.69 -7.78
N ILE A 172 13.60 -2.62 -8.21
CA ILE A 172 12.28 -2.69 -8.82
C ILE A 172 12.42 -2.53 -10.33
N TRP A 173 11.94 -3.52 -11.08
CA TRP A 173 11.88 -3.52 -12.54
C TRP A 173 10.47 -3.20 -13.01
N VAL A 174 10.34 -2.14 -13.79
CA VAL A 174 9.03 -1.61 -14.22
C VAL A 174 8.90 -1.77 -15.73
N ALA A 175 7.90 -2.52 -16.18
CA ALA A 175 7.62 -2.70 -17.60
C ALA A 175 7.13 -1.41 -18.26
N ALA A 176 7.09 -1.42 -19.59
CA ALA A 176 6.52 -0.34 -20.39
C ALA A 176 5.08 -0.03 -19.94
N GLY A 177 4.74 1.26 -19.91
CA GLY A 177 3.41 1.73 -19.56
C GLY A 177 3.42 3.05 -18.81
N THR A 178 2.22 3.60 -18.60
CA THR A 178 2.02 4.80 -17.78
C THR A 178 1.47 4.41 -16.42
N TYR A 179 2.26 4.64 -15.39
CA TYR A 179 1.92 4.38 -13.99
C TYR A 179 1.45 5.68 -13.38
N ILE A 180 0.22 5.66 -12.89
CA ILE A 180 -0.43 6.83 -12.32
C ILE A 180 -0.15 6.84 -10.82
N GLY A 181 0.28 7.97 -10.30
CA GLY A 181 0.42 8.21 -8.88
C GLY A 181 -0.95 8.22 -8.18
N ASP A 182 -0.96 8.48 -6.88
CA ASP A 182 -2.19 8.51 -6.09
C ASP A 182 -3.15 9.69 -6.44
N GLY A 183 -2.73 10.59 -7.32
CA GLY A 183 -3.51 11.74 -7.80
C GLY A 183 -3.83 12.80 -6.73
N ILE A 184 -3.25 12.67 -5.53
CA ILE A 184 -3.67 13.46 -4.37
C ILE A 184 -2.49 14.14 -3.68
N SER A 185 -1.31 13.53 -3.74
CA SER A 185 -0.15 14.01 -3.01
C SER A 185 0.90 14.60 -3.96
N ARG A 186 1.67 15.58 -3.45
CA ARG A 186 2.85 16.07 -4.15
C ARG A 186 3.92 14.99 -4.33
N ASP A 187 3.77 13.88 -3.61
CA ASP A 187 4.67 12.73 -3.59
C ASP A 187 4.01 11.52 -4.28
N ALA A 188 3.46 11.72 -5.48
CA ALA A 188 2.75 10.69 -6.24
C ALA A 188 3.50 9.34 -6.33
N PHE A 189 4.83 9.40 -6.39
CA PHE A 189 5.73 8.24 -6.25
C PHE A 189 6.81 8.57 -5.23
N LYS A 190 6.70 7.99 -4.05
CA LYS A 190 7.68 8.23 -3.00
C LYS A 190 8.87 7.29 -3.16
N MET A 191 9.95 7.80 -3.73
CA MET A 191 11.21 7.07 -3.78
C MET A 191 11.76 6.83 -2.37
N VAL A 192 12.29 5.64 -2.13
CA VAL A 192 12.78 5.21 -0.83
C VAL A 192 14.29 4.98 -0.92
N GLU A 193 15.04 5.47 0.07
CA GLU A 193 16.49 5.34 0.11
C GLU A 193 16.92 3.86 0.04
N GLY A 194 17.86 3.57 -0.84
CA GLY A 194 18.40 2.23 -1.08
C GLY A 194 17.56 1.35 -2.02
N VAL A 195 16.33 1.74 -2.38
CA VAL A 195 15.51 1.04 -3.38
C VAL A 195 15.79 1.63 -4.75
N SER A 196 16.28 0.82 -5.68
CA SER A 196 16.54 1.22 -7.06
C SER A 196 15.33 0.91 -7.95
N VAL A 197 14.96 1.84 -8.83
CA VAL A 197 13.83 1.65 -9.77
C VAL A 197 14.36 1.80 -11.20
N TYR A 198 14.11 0.81 -12.03
CA TYR A 198 14.47 0.81 -13.44
C TYR A 198 13.23 0.59 -14.31
N GLY A 199 13.01 1.49 -15.27
CA GLY A 199 12.03 1.31 -16.34
C GLY A 199 12.67 0.80 -17.62
N GLY A 200 11.88 0.68 -18.69
CA GLY A 200 12.36 0.30 -20.03
C GLY A 200 12.30 -1.19 -20.31
N PHE A 201 11.59 -1.97 -19.51
CA PHE A 201 11.45 -3.42 -19.71
C PHE A 201 10.23 -3.77 -20.55
N ALA A 202 10.37 -4.84 -21.36
CA ALA A 202 9.26 -5.41 -22.15
C ALA A 202 8.29 -6.27 -21.30
N GLY A 203 8.68 -6.62 -20.06
CA GLY A 203 7.92 -7.54 -19.21
C GLY A 203 8.26 -9.02 -19.40
N THR A 204 9.37 -9.30 -20.11
CA THR A 204 9.91 -10.65 -20.36
C THR A 204 11.41 -10.71 -20.18
N ASP A 205 12.03 -9.60 -19.85
CA ASP A 205 13.47 -9.45 -19.72
C ASP A 205 14.01 -10.23 -18.52
N THR A 206 15.18 -10.80 -18.66
CA THR A 206 15.82 -11.63 -17.62
C THR A 206 17.09 -11.01 -17.04
N ILE A 207 17.66 -10.00 -17.71
CA ILE A 207 18.81 -9.24 -17.24
C ILE A 207 18.60 -7.75 -17.48
N LEU A 208 19.28 -6.91 -16.69
CA LEU A 208 19.12 -5.45 -16.69
C LEU A 208 19.44 -4.82 -18.05
N GLU A 209 20.40 -5.36 -18.77
CA GLU A 209 20.89 -4.85 -20.05
C GLU A 209 19.91 -5.04 -21.21
N GLN A 210 18.90 -5.91 -21.07
CA GLN A 210 17.86 -6.11 -22.07
C GLN A 210 16.85 -4.97 -22.14
N ARG A 211 16.79 -4.13 -21.11
CA ARG A 211 15.87 -3.01 -21.11
C ARG A 211 16.13 -2.05 -22.28
N ASN A 212 15.05 -1.58 -22.89
CA ASN A 212 15.09 -0.62 -23.97
C ASN A 212 14.10 0.52 -23.68
N TYR A 213 14.57 1.60 -23.09
CA TYR A 213 13.74 2.73 -22.67
C TYR A 213 13.18 3.56 -23.83
N GLU A 214 13.68 3.35 -25.05
CA GLU A 214 13.12 3.98 -26.27
C GLU A 214 11.92 3.18 -26.81
N ALA A 215 12.02 1.84 -26.80
CA ALA A 215 10.95 0.96 -27.28
C ALA A 215 9.91 0.67 -26.17
N ASN A 216 10.36 0.53 -24.93
CA ASN A 216 9.57 0.16 -23.78
C ASN A 216 9.44 1.35 -22.81
N VAL A 217 8.76 2.40 -23.23
CA VAL A 217 8.66 3.63 -22.46
C VAL A 217 7.91 3.39 -21.16
N THR A 218 8.52 3.72 -20.04
CA THR A 218 7.93 3.72 -18.70
C THR A 218 7.71 5.15 -18.24
N ILE A 219 6.47 5.54 -17.98
CA ILE A 219 6.09 6.88 -17.54
C ILE A 219 5.55 6.79 -16.12
N LEU A 220 6.06 7.62 -15.23
CA LEU A 220 5.51 7.86 -13.90
C LEU A 220 4.77 9.19 -13.93
N ASP A 221 3.43 9.13 -13.99
CA ASP A 221 2.55 10.29 -14.09
C ASP A 221 2.03 10.67 -12.70
N GLY A 222 2.45 11.81 -12.21
CA GLY A 222 2.06 12.33 -10.90
C GLY A 222 0.65 12.93 -10.85
N GLN A 223 0.00 13.14 -11.98
CA GLN A 223 -1.34 13.73 -12.09
C GLN A 223 -1.51 15.06 -11.30
N ASN A 224 -0.58 15.98 -11.44
CA ASN A 224 -0.65 17.32 -10.81
C ASN A 224 -1.46 18.31 -11.65
#